data_afb5d67ca5cb2a55c5c0f5e4b44bc58a
#
_entry.id   afb5d67ca5cb2a55c5c0f5e4b44bc58a
#
_cell.length_a   1.000
_cell.length_b   1.000
_cell.length_c   1.000
_cell.angle_alpha   90.00
_cell.angle_beta   90.00
_cell.angle_gamma   90.00
#
_symmetry.space_group_name_H-M   'P 1'
#
loop_
_entity.id
_entity.type
_entity.pdbx_description
1 polymer ?
#
loop_
_entity_poly.entity_id
_entity_poly.type
_entity_poly.pdbx_seq_one_letter_code
_entity_poly.pdbx_strand_id
1 'polypeptide(L)'
;MFRFILSNPETYPDPDVFNPERFLGEEQQPNPREACFGWGKRSCPGAHLAESTIFICVTMALATLDVSRCVENGVELVPRYDVTEGTIR
;
A
#
# COMPACT_ATOMS: atom_id res chain seq x y z
N MET A 1 1.50 9.55 -10.06
CA MET A 1 0.06 9.87 -10.04
C MET A 1 -0.67 9.12 -8.94
N PHE A 2 -0.62 7.78 -8.85
CA PHE A 2 -1.35 7.01 -7.82
C PHE A 2 -1.00 7.40 -6.38
N ARG A 3 0.29 7.60 -6.07
CA ARG A 3 0.72 8.02 -4.74
C ARG A 3 0.07 9.34 -4.31
N PHE A 4 -0.05 10.30 -5.21
CA PHE A 4 -0.67 11.60 -4.91
C PHE A 4 -2.14 11.45 -4.49
N ILE A 5 -2.89 10.56 -5.18
CA ILE A 5 -4.29 10.30 -4.86
C ILE A 5 -4.43 9.55 -3.53
N LEU A 6 -3.60 8.53 -3.32
CA LEU A 6 -3.67 7.67 -2.14
C LEU A 6 -3.05 8.28 -0.88
N SER A 7 -2.26 9.35 -1.04
CA SER A 7 -1.69 10.11 0.07
C SER A 7 -2.38 11.47 0.28
N ASN A 8 -3.58 11.67 -0.29
CA ASN A 8 -4.35 12.88 -0.04
C ASN A 8 -5.02 12.79 1.35
N PRO A 9 -4.66 13.64 2.32
CA PRO A 9 -5.18 13.59 3.68
C PRO A 9 -6.68 13.93 3.78
N GLU A 10 -7.24 14.62 2.80
CA GLU A 10 -8.69 14.88 2.74
C GLU A 10 -9.50 13.61 2.43
N THR A 11 -8.90 12.69 1.66
CA THR A 11 -9.56 11.43 1.28
C THR A 11 -9.16 10.30 2.23
N TYR A 12 -7.90 10.27 2.62
CA TYR A 12 -7.32 9.26 3.51
C TYR A 12 -6.61 9.98 4.67
N PRO A 13 -7.30 10.25 5.79
CA PRO A 13 -6.69 10.83 6.98
C PRO A 13 -5.49 10.00 7.44
N ASP A 14 -4.40 10.68 7.82
CA ASP A 14 -3.14 10.06 8.24
C ASP A 14 -2.64 8.99 7.25
N PRO A 15 -2.37 9.35 5.97
CA PRO A 15 -2.10 8.38 4.92
C PRO A 15 -0.80 7.58 5.14
N ASP A 16 0.13 8.12 5.91
CA ASP A 16 1.41 7.47 6.24
C ASP A 16 1.30 6.50 7.43
N VAL A 17 0.15 6.49 8.12
CA VAL A 17 -0.10 5.57 9.23
C VAL A 17 -0.73 4.29 8.71
N PHE A 18 -0.09 3.15 9.00
CA PHE A 18 -0.67 1.84 8.71
C PHE A 18 -1.87 1.57 9.62
N ASN A 19 -3.06 1.73 9.07
CA ASN A 19 -4.32 1.49 9.75
C ASN A 19 -5.28 0.72 8.82
N PRO A 20 -5.32 -0.61 8.89
CA PRO A 20 -6.21 -1.41 8.05
C PRO A 20 -7.69 -1.24 8.39
N GLU A 21 -8.00 -0.82 9.62
CA GLU A 21 -9.39 -0.64 10.09
C GLU A 21 -10.13 0.47 9.33
N ARG A 22 -9.38 1.38 8.68
CA ARG A 22 -9.97 2.43 7.83
C ARG A 22 -10.82 1.90 6.66
N PHE A 23 -10.65 0.63 6.32
CA PHE A 23 -11.40 -0.04 5.26
C PHE A 23 -12.44 -1.03 5.80
N LEU A 24 -12.63 -1.06 7.11
CA LEU A 24 -13.59 -1.92 7.79
C LEU A 24 -14.70 -1.09 8.44
N GLY A 25 -15.85 -1.72 8.70
CA GLY A 25 -16.96 -1.07 9.39
C GLY A 25 -17.93 -0.34 8.46
N GLU A 26 -18.77 0.53 9.03
CA GLU A 26 -19.84 1.23 8.29
C GLU A 26 -19.34 2.50 7.60
N GLU A 27 -18.34 3.19 8.15
CA GLU A 27 -17.73 4.40 7.60
C GLU A 27 -16.38 4.07 6.93
N GLN A 28 -16.43 3.27 5.87
CA GLN A 28 -15.24 2.89 5.13
C GLN A 28 -14.70 4.05 4.29
N GLN A 29 -13.38 4.19 4.29
CA GLN A 29 -12.71 5.06 3.32
C GLN A 29 -12.81 4.47 1.90
N PRO A 30 -12.72 5.33 0.85
CA PRO A 30 -12.78 4.86 -0.53
C PRO A 30 -11.78 3.74 -0.80
N ASN A 31 -12.24 2.73 -1.55
CA ASN A 31 -11.37 1.60 -1.88
C ASN A 31 -10.22 2.05 -2.80
N PRO A 32 -8.95 1.90 -2.39
CA PRO A 32 -7.79 2.30 -3.19
C PRO A 32 -7.67 1.54 -4.52
N ARG A 33 -8.37 0.43 -4.68
CA ARG A 33 -8.40 -0.37 -5.90
C ARG A 33 -8.81 0.45 -7.12
N GLU A 34 -9.80 1.31 -6.98
CA GLU A 34 -10.29 2.14 -8.08
C GLU A 34 -9.22 3.14 -8.54
N ALA A 35 -8.50 3.73 -7.61
CA ALA A 35 -7.39 4.64 -7.94
C ALA A 35 -6.23 3.90 -8.63
N CYS A 36 -5.94 2.65 -8.21
CA CYS A 36 -4.81 1.88 -8.74
C CYS A 36 -5.11 1.22 -10.10
N PHE A 37 -6.30 0.66 -10.25
CA PHE A 37 -6.64 -0.16 -11.42
C PHE A 37 -7.65 0.50 -12.37
N GLY A 38 -8.15 1.68 -12.01
CA GLY A 38 -9.14 2.40 -12.81
C GLY A 38 -10.51 1.74 -12.82
N TRP A 39 -11.40 2.31 -13.62
CA TRP A 39 -12.80 1.89 -13.69
C TRP A 39 -13.35 1.92 -15.11
N GLY A 40 -14.50 1.30 -15.29
CA GLY A 40 -15.22 1.25 -16.56
C GLY A 40 -14.44 0.53 -17.66
N LYS A 41 -14.57 1.01 -18.90
CA LYS A 41 -13.97 0.39 -20.08
C LYS A 41 -12.44 0.45 -20.13
N ARG A 42 -11.81 1.28 -19.27
CA ARG A 42 -10.36 1.45 -19.17
C ARG A 42 -9.78 0.80 -17.90
N SER A 43 -10.58 0.05 -17.17
CA SER A 43 -10.11 -0.71 -16.00
C SER A 43 -9.03 -1.70 -16.41
N CYS A 44 -8.04 -1.86 -15.53
CA CYS A 44 -6.93 -2.79 -15.76
C CYS A 44 -7.44 -4.24 -15.85
N PRO A 45 -7.23 -4.94 -16.95
CA PRO A 45 -7.70 -6.34 -17.10
C PRO A 45 -6.95 -7.30 -16.18
N GLY A 46 -5.73 -6.92 -15.73
CA GLY A 46 -4.91 -7.72 -14.83
C GLY A 46 -5.17 -7.48 -13.34
N ALA A 47 -6.17 -6.68 -12.95
CA ALA A 47 -6.41 -6.32 -11.56
C ALA A 47 -6.59 -7.54 -10.65
N HIS A 48 -7.41 -8.50 -11.06
CA HIS A 48 -7.65 -9.72 -10.28
C HIS A 48 -6.39 -10.58 -10.11
N LEU A 49 -5.58 -10.69 -11.16
CA LEU A 49 -4.32 -11.41 -11.09
C LEU A 49 -3.34 -10.71 -10.13
N ALA A 50 -3.24 -9.39 -10.22
CA ALA A 50 -2.39 -8.60 -9.35
C ALA A 50 -2.81 -8.74 -7.88
N GLU A 51 -4.10 -8.62 -7.58
CA GLU A 51 -4.64 -8.79 -6.22
C GLU A 51 -4.36 -10.18 -5.66
N SER A 52 -4.63 -11.23 -6.44
CA SER A 52 -4.36 -12.61 -6.03
C SER A 52 -2.87 -12.83 -5.78
N THR A 53 -2.02 -12.29 -6.63
CA THR A 53 -0.57 -12.41 -6.47
C THR A 53 -0.09 -11.69 -5.21
N ILE A 54 -0.54 -10.46 -4.97
CA ILE A 54 -0.20 -9.69 -3.76
C ILE A 54 -0.68 -10.45 -2.51
N PHE A 55 -1.91 -10.93 -2.52
CA PHE A 55 -2.47 -11.68 -1.39
C PHE A 55 -1.63 -12.92 -1.06
N ILE A 56 -1.29 -13.74 -2.06
CA ILE A 56 -0.47 -14.93 -1.88
C ILE A 56 0.93 -14.56 -1.39
N CYS A 57 1.57 -13.55 -1.98
CA CYS A 57 2.90 -13.12 -1.57
C CYS A 57 2.91 -12.63 -0.11
N VAL A 58 1.96 -11.79 0.28
CA VAL A 58 1.87 -11.26 1.64
C VAL A 58 1.56 -12.36 2.65
N THR A 59 0.60 -13.23 2.36
CA THR A 59 0.24 -14.32 3.27
C THR A 59 1.38 -15.33 3.44
N MET A 60 2.08 -15.67 2.36
CA MET A 60 3.26 -16.55 2.44
C MET A 60 4.41 -15.90 3.19
N ALA A 61 4.68 -14.62 2.96
CA ALA A 61 5.72 -13.89 3.68
C ALA A 61 5.43 -13.87 5.19
N LEU A 62 4.21 -13.52 5.59
CA LEU A 62 3.81 -13.48 7.00
C LEU A 62 3.75 -14.88 7.66
N ALA A 63 3.51 -15.93 6.88
CA ALA A 63 3.51 -17.31 7.39
C ALA A 63 4.92 -17.90 7.57
N THR A 64 5.91 -17.39 6.85
CA THR A 64 7.25 -17.99 6.79
C THR A 64 8.36 -17.10 7.33
N LEU A 65 8.13 -15.79 7.42
CA LEU A 65 9.11 -14.80 7.86
C LEU A 65 8.63 -14.07 9.10
N ASP A 66 9.56 -13.80 9.99
CA ASP A 66 9.34 -12.86 11.09
C ASP A 66 9.79 -11.47 10.64
N VAL A 67 8.83 -10.56 10.48
CA VAL A 67 9.08 -9.19 10.02
C VAL A 67 9.23 -8.29 11.22
N SER A 68 10.45 -7.90 11.52
CA SER A 68 10.78 -7.02 12.64
C SER A 68 11.57 -5.81 12.17
N ARG A 69 11.62 -4.78 13.02
CA ARG A 69 12.47 -3.61 12.76
C ARG A 69 13.94 -3.99 12.89
N CYS A 70 14.75 -3.46 12.01
CA CYS A 70 16.21 -3.61 12.12
C CYS A 70 16.71 -2.85 13.34
N VAL A 71 17.51 -3.51 14.18
CA VAL A 71 18.15 -2.89 15.34
C VAL A 71 19.66 -2.89 15.11
N GLU A 72 20.27 -1.72 15.08
CA GLU A 72 21.72 -1.55 14.99
C GLU A 72 22.24 -0.84 16.24
N ASN A 73 23.21 -1.45 16.91
CA ASN A 73 23.78 -0.93 18.18
C ASN A 73 22.76 -0.64 19.28
N GLY A 74 21.66 -1.41 19.34
CA GLY A 74 20.59 -1.22 20.33
C GLY A 74 19.60 -0.09 20.01
N VAL A 75 19.69 0.51 18.82
CA VAL A 75 18.77 1.55 18.34
C VAL A 75 17.94 0.99 17.19
N GLU A 76 16.61 1.13 17.29
CA GLU A 76 15.72 0.78 16.18
C GLU A 76 15.93 1.75 15.01
N LEU A 77 16.22 1.19 13.84
CA LEU A 77 16.31 1.97 12.61
C LEU A 77 14.93 2.17 12.02
N VAL A 78 14.50 3.41 11.90
CA VAL A 78 13.29 3.77 11.17
C VAL A 78 13.66 3.95 9.68
N PRO A 79 13.14 3.12 8.78
CA PRO A 79 13.42 3.26 7.35
C PRO A 79 13.02 4.65 6.87
N ARG A 80 13.96 5.36 6.24
CA ARG A 80 13.66 6.61 5.54
C ARG A 80 13.15 6.29 4.15
N TYR A 81 12.04 6.90 3.79
CA TYR A 81 11.50 6.81 2.45
C TYR A 81 12.15 7.91 1.59
N ASP A 82 13.27 7.61 0.98
CA ASP A 82 13.93 8.50 0.03
C ASP A 82 13.56 8.08 -1.40
N VAL A 83 12.91 8.99 -2.10
CA VAL A 83 12.57 8.80 -3.53
C VAL A 83 13.57 9.57 -4.36
N THR A 84 14.33 8.87 -5.17
CA THR A 84 15.13 9.52 -6.21
C THR A 84 14.22 9.92 -7.35
N GLU A 85 14.29 11.18 -7.75
CA GLU A 85 13.63 11.63 -8.97
C GLU A 85 14.32 10.97 -10.17
N GLY A 86 13.63 10.05 -10.82
CA GLY A 86 14.10 9.37 -12.00
C GLY A 86 12.96 9.08 -12.95
N THR A 87 13.12 9.44 -14.21
CA THR A 87 12.20 9.00 -15.26
C THR A 87 12.54 7.56 -15.58
N ILE A 88 11.57 6.66 -15.42
CA ILE A 88 11.68 5.30 -15.94
C ILE A 88 11.71 5.44 -17.48
N ARG A 89 12.83 5.09 -18.09
CA ARG A 89 12.99 5.00 -19.55
C ARG A 89 12.62 3.60 -20.00
#